data_06fe7e4ca9454df1dd5dc739cbd244a1
#
_entry.id   06fe7e4ca9454df1dd5dc739cbd244a1
#
_cell.length_a   1.000
_cell.length_b   1.000
_cell.length_c   1.000
_cell.angle_alpha   90.00
_cell.angle_beta   90.00
_cell.angle_gamma   90.00
#
_symmetry.space_group_name_H-M   'P 1'
#
loop_
_entity.id
_entity.type
_entity.pdbx_description
1 polymer ?
#
loop_
_entity_poly.entity_id
_entity_poly.type
_entity_poly.pdbx_seq_one_letter_code
_entity_poly.pdbx_strand_id
1 'polypeptide(L)'
;MPPRASAVPPTVRGLSLVSLFNDFASEMVYPLLPAFVTRTLGGGPLALGVLDGASELTSSVLKWISGRLADRPGWRRPLILGGYASAVLVRPLIAMANAAWQVVGFRVIDRVGKGIRTPPRDALIAEVTPTELRGRAFGFHRGADHFGAVLGSLAAWWLLRRGSDVRSVIGWSVVPGLVAFAVLAVVLRGVTSHESRVTGRERGGTKDSRLASRDSATFWPPVLALTAITFFRLPETLLILRIQDRGVAIPAVPLIWAGLHVVRSASSYPGGWLSDHWGPRRVVAAGGLLFASVAFALGLAIGPAAAIALFLLLGLVAGLTESGERALVARLAPVRTGRGFGIYHALTGGAALPAGLIFGALYQSASGTAALWTSAGGMAAAVLLWLVVSPSHERQGGHNNLP
;
A
#
# COMPACT_ATOMS: atom_id res chain seq x y z
N MET A 1 -13.19 22.38 -32.71
CA MET A 1 -12.67 21.92 -31.44
C MET A 1 -13.31 20.59 -31.13
N PRO A 2 -12.56 19.47 -30.95
CA PRO A 2 -13.17 18.24 -30.45
C PRO A 2 -13.72 18.48 -29.04
N PRO A 3 -14.86 17.87 -28.66
CA PRO A 3 -15.42 18.04 -27.33
C PRO A 3 -14.38 17.64 -26.29
N ARG A 4 -14.06 18.56 -25.37
CA ARG A 4 -13.18 18.27 -24.23
C ARG A 4 -13.79 17.11 -23.47
N ALA A 5 -13.17 15.94 -23.52
CA ALA A 5 -13.54 14.80 -22.70
C ALA A 5 -13.39 15.20 -21.24
N SER A 6 -14.47 15.65 -20.60
CA SER A 6 -14.47 16.14 -19.22
C SER A 6 -14.68 15.01 -18.21
N ALA A 7 -15.00 13.81 -18.64
CA ALA A 7 -15.41 12.69 -17.79
C ALA A 7 -14.39 11.54 -17.79
N VAL A 8 -14.25 10.92 -16.62
CA VAL A 8 -13.46 9.67 -16.44
C VAL A 8 -14.05 8.56 -17.34
N PRO A 9 -13.23 7.84 -18.13
CA PRO A 9 -13.69 6.80 -19.06
C PRO A 9 -14.55 5.73 -18.37
N PRO A 10 -15.55 5.14 -19.05
CA PRO A 10 -16.41 4.10 -18.47
C PRO A 10 -15.63 2.88 -17.94
N THR A 11 -14.60 2.43 -18.65
CA THR A 11 -13.71 1.34 -18.23
C THR A 11 -13.01 1.67 -16.90
N VAL A 12 -12.54 2.90 -16.72
CA VAL A 12 -11.92 3.35 -15.45
C VAL A 12 -12.94 3.34 -14.32
N ARG A 13 -14.16 3.84 -14.57
CA ARG A 13 -15.24 3.79 -13.56
C ARG A 13 -15.57 2.35 -13.17
N GLY A 14 -15.66 1.44 -14.14
CA GLY A 14 -15.88 0.02 -13.89
C GLY A 14 -14.75 -0.62 -13.07
N LEU A 15 -13.48 -0.40 -13.46
CA LEU A 15 -12.32 -0.90 -12.70
C LEU A 15 -12.23 -0.29 -11.30
N SER A 16 -12.64 0.96 -11.12
CA SER A 16 -12.71 1.60 -9.81
C SER A 16 -13.78 0.96 -8.92
N LEU A 17 -14.94 0.61 -9.48
CA LEU A 17 -15.98 -0.12 -8.77
C LEU A 17 -15.53 -1.53 -8.36
N VAL A 18 -14.80 -2.23 -9.24
CA VAL A 18 -14.15 -3.52 -8.91
C VAL A 18 -13.20 -3.36 -7.73
N SER A 19 -12.37 -2.33 -7.75
CA SER A 19 -11.39 -2.06 -6.69
C SER A 19 -12.08 -1.70 -5.38
N LEU A 20 -13.13 -0.89 -5.42
CA LEU A 20 -13.96 -0.56 -4.27
C LEU A 20 -14.47 -1.83 -3.56
N PHE A 21 -15.15 -2.73 -4.28
CA PHE A 21 -15.69 -3.95 -3.68
C PHE A 21 -14.60 -4.92 -3.24
N ASN A 22 -13.47 -4.98 -3.96
CA ASN A 22 -12.33 -5.78 -3.55
C ASN A 22 -11.71 -5.26 -2.25
N ASP A 23 -11.56 -3.94 -2.10
CA ASP A 23 -11.01 -3.34 -0.90
C ASP A 23 -12.03 -3.35 0.23
N PHE A 24 -13.33 -3.23 -0.05
CA PHE A 24 -14.38 -3.56 0.89
C PHE A 24 -14.16 -4.96 1.50
N ALA A 25 -14.02 -5.99 0.66
CA ALA A 25 -13.80 -7.36 1.12
C ALA A 25 -12.49 -7.51 1.92
N SER A 26 -11.39 -6.87 1.47
CA SER A 26 -10.10 -6.92 2.13
C SER A 26 -10.11 -6.28 3.51
N GLU A 27 -10.77 -5.15 3.63
CA GLU A 27 -10.76 -4.34 4.85
C GLU A 27 -11.83 -4.74 5.86
N MET A 28 -12.75 -5.65 5.51
CA MET A 28 -13.50 -6.44 6.49
C MET A 28 -12.61 -7.40 7.26
N VAL A 29 -11.54 -7.89 6.64
CA VAL A 29 -10.65 -8.93 7.19
C VAL A 29 -9.44 -8.34 7.92
N TYR A 30 -8.73 -7.41 7.27
CA TYR A 30 -7.40 -6.97 7.69
C TYR A 30 -7.32 -6.46 9.14
N PRO A 31 -8.20 -5.56 9.61
CA PRO A 31 -8.13 -5.04 10.97
C PRO A 31 -8.45 -6.08 12.05
N LEU A 32 -9.04 -7.22 11.66
CA LEU A 32 -9.38 -8.31 12.57
C LEU A 32 -8.28 -9.38 12.66
N LEU A 33 -7.32 -9.40 11.72
CA LEU A 33 -6.25 -10.40 11.68
C LEU A 33 -5.45 -10.48 12.99
N PRO A 34 -5.05 -9.37 13.66
CA PRO A 34 -4.34 -9.46 14.91
C PRO A 34 -5.11 -10.23 15.98
N ALA A 35 -6.37 -9.87 16.18
CA ALA A 35 -7.23 -10.57 17.16
C ALA A 35 -7.48 -12.03 16.76
N PHE A 36 -7.73 -12.30 15.48
CA PHE A 36 -7.96 -13.64 14.97
C PHE A 36 -6.74 -14.54 15.17
N VAL A 37 -5.54 -14.07 14.79
CA VAL A 37 -4.29 -14.82 14.94
C VAL A 37 -3.94 -15.03 16.41
N THR A 38 -4.00 -13.98 17.25
CA THR A 38 -3.49 -14.07 18.62
C THR A 38 -4.50 -14.64 19.61
N ARG A 39 -5.78 -14.24 19.51
CA ARG A 39 -6.80 -14.64 20.51
C ARG A 39 -7.61 -15.85 20.09
N THR A 40 -7.87 -16.04 18.78
CA THR A 40 -8.67 -17.16 18.30
C THR A 40 -7.81 -18.38 18.00
N LEU A 41 -6.61 -18.17 17.41
CA LEU A 41 -5.75 -19.26 16.95
C LEU A 41 -4.52 -19.49 17.83
N GLY A 42 -4.33 -18.71 18.90
CA GLY A 42 -3.21 -18.85 19.84
C GLY A 42 -1.83 -18.50 19.25
N GLY A 43 -1.79 -17.81 18.11
CA GLY A 43 -0.54 -17.35 17.50
C GLY A 43 0.06 -16.14 18.23
N GLY A 44 1.37 -15.95 18.09
CA GLY A 44 2.09 -14.84 18.70
C GLY A 44 2.31 -13.63 17.76
N PRO A 45 2.85 -12.53 18.30
CA PRO A 45 3.24 -11.35 17.53
C PRO A 45 4.20 -11.63 16.38
N LEU A 46 5.05 -12.65 16.49
CA LEU A 46 5.92 -13.10 15.40
C LEU A 46 5.12 -13.50 14.16
N ALA A 47 4.01 -14.24 14.35
CA ALA A 47 3.14 -14.64 13.24
C ALA A 47 2.54 -13.42 12.51
N LEU A 48 2.23 -12.34 13.23
CA LEU A 48 1.75 -11.07 12.64
C LEU A 48 2.85 -10.36 11.86
N GLY A 49 4.06 -10.29 12.40
CA GLY A 49 5.21 -9.74 11.70
C GLY A 49 5.54 -10.49 10.41
N VAL A 50 5.52 -11.83 10.45
CA VAL A 50 5.68 -12.68 9.26
C VAL A 50 4.54 -12.48 8.27
N LEU A 51 3.30 -12.36 8.75
CA LEU A 51 2.11 -12.14 7.92
C LEU A 51 2.25 -10.86 7.07
N ASP A 52 2.59 -9.74 7.68
CA ASP A 52 2.74 -8.47 6.95
C ASP A 52 4.01 -8.48 6.08
N GLY A 53 5.13 -8.93 6.64
CA GLY A 53 6.41 -8.94 5.92
C GLY A 53 6.40 -9.85 4.68
N ALA A 54 5.94 -11.09 4.82
CA ALA A 54 5.83 -12.03 3.70
C ALA A 54 4.80 -11.56 2.66
N SER A 55 3.70 -10.95 3.13
CA SER A 55 2.68 -10.36 2.26
C SER A 55 3.24 -9.26 1.38
N GLU A 56 3.99 -8.32 1.96
CA GLU A 56 4.54 -7.19 1.22
C GLU A 56 5.67 -7.63 0.27
N LEU A 57 6.57 -8.50 0.72
CA LEU A 57 7.61 -9.09 -0.14
C LEU A 57 6.98 -9.78 -1.35
N THR A 58 6.00 -10.66 -1.12
CA THR A 58 5.31 -11.39 -2.21
C THR A 58 4.64 -10.44 -3.19
N SER A 59 3.90 -9.46 -2.68
CA SER A 59 3.23 -8.46 -3.53
C SER A 59 4.24 -7.67 -4.37
N SER A 60 5.36 -7.27 -3.79
CA SER A 60 6.38 -6.45 -4.45
C SER A 60 7.12 -7.23 -5.55
N VAL A 61 7.53 -8.46 -5.28
CA VAL A 61 8.16 -9.34 -6.28
C VAL A 61 7.22 -9.61 -7.45
N LEU A 62 5.96 -9.91 -7.15
CA LEU A 62 4.98 -10.23 -8.19
C LEU A 62 4.52 -9.00 -8.98
N LYS A 63 4.49 -7.81 -8.40
CA LYS A 63 4.29 -6.57 -9.17
C LYS A 63 5.40 -6.37 -10.21
N TRP A 64 6.65 -6.65 -9.85
CA TRP A 64 7.76 -6.55 -10.78
C TRP A 64 7.66 -7.58 -11.93
N ILE A 65 7.31 -8.84 -11.63
CA ILE A 65 7.13 -9.91 -12.63
C ILE A 65 5.93 -9.62 -13.52
N SER A 66 4.77 -9.31 -12.93
CA SER A 66 3.51 -9.11 -13.66
C SER A 66 3.53 -7.84 -14.52
N GLY A 67 4.27 -6.80 -14.10
CA GLY A 67 4.50 -5.61 -14.92
C GLY A 67 5.18 -5.96 -16.26
N ARG A 68 6.21 -6.83 -16.22
CA ARG A 68 6.87 -7.32 -17.46
C ARG A 68 5.98 -8.21 -18.31
N LEU A 69 5.15 -9.05 -17.67
CA LEU A 69 4.21 -9.92 -18.39
C LEU A 69 3.06 -9.14 -19.02
N ALA A 70 2.62 -8.05 -18.38
CA ALA A 70 1.55 -7.19 -18.88
C ALA A 70 1.87 -6.50 -20.21
N ASP A 71 3.18 -6.36 -20.53
CA ASP A 71 3.64 -5.82 -21.82
C ASP A 71 3.54 -6.84 -22.96
N ARG A 72 3.30 -8.14 -22.66
CA ARG A 72 3.13 -9.18 -23.67
C ARG A 72 1.68 -9.23 -24.16
N PRO A 73 1.45 -9.36 -25.47
CA PRO A 73 0.12 -9.49 -26.02
C PRO A 73 -0.67 -10.65 -25.39
N GLY A 74 -1.94 -10.41 -25.04
CA GLY A 74 -2.85 -11.42 -24.50
C GLY A 74 -2.68 -11.74 -22.99
N TRP A 75 -1.62 -11.31 -22.30
CA TRP A 75 -1.40 -11.64 -20.89
C TRP A 75 -2.14 -10.73 -19.90
N ARG A 76 -2.43 -9.50 -20.26
CA ARG A 76 -3.01 -8.49 -19.36
C ARG A 76 -4.33 -8.93 -18.75
N ARG A 77 -5.26 -9.41 -19.56
CA ARG A 77 -6.59 -9.84 -19.11
C ARG A 77 -6.55 -11.07 -18.19
N PRO A 78 -5.85 -12.18 -18.53
CA PRO A 78 -5.70 -13.33 -17.62
C PRO A 78 -5.08 -12.95 -16.27
N LEU A 79 -4.07 -12.05 -16.26
CA LEU A 79 -3.43 -11.59 -15.02
C LEU A 79 -4.41 -10.81 -14.13
N ILE A 80 -5.22 -9.93 -14.71
CA ILE A 80 -6.25 -9.19 -13.96
C ILE A 80 -7.29 -10.17 -13.40
N LEU A 81 -7.88 -11.04 -14.23
CA LEU A 81 -8.91 -12.00 -13.81
C LEU A 81 -8.38 -12.97 -12.75
N GLY A 82 -7.22 -13.59 -12.98
CA GLY A 82 -6.61 -14.53 -12.04
C GLY A 82 -6.29 -13.88 -10.71
N GLY A 83 -5.79 -12.65 -10.73
CA GLY A 83 -5.46 -11.93 -9.50
C GLY A 83 -6.67 -11.53 -8.65
N TYR A 84 -7.82 -11.22 -9.26
CA TYR A 84 -9.06 -10.99 -8.51
C TYR A 84 -9.72 -12.31 -8.10
N ALA A 85 -9.71 -13.34 -8.95
CA ALA A 85 -10.23 -14.67 -8.62
C ALA A 85 -9.53 -15.26 -7.39
N SER A 86 -8.19 -15.19 -7.32
CA SER A 86 -7.44 -15.67 -6.17
C SER A 86 -7.85 -14.98 -4.87
N ALA A 87 -8.08 -13.67 -4.89
CA ALA A 87 -8.53 -12.92 -3.70
C ALA A 87 -9.92 -13.36 -3.21
N VAL A 88 -10.86 -13.60 -4.14
CA VAL A 88 -12.23 -14.05 -3.79
C VAL A 88 -12.20 -15.46 -3.20
N LEU A 89 -11.37 -16.36 -3.76
CA LEU A 89 -11.28 -17.75 -3.31
C LEU A 89 -10.56 -17.89 -1.96
N VAL A 90 -9.51 -17.10 -1.75
CA VAL A 90 -8.60 -17.30 -0.61
C VAL A 90 -9.10 -16.62 0.66
N ARG A 91 -9.76 -15.47 0.58
CA ARG A 91 -10.22 -14.75 1.77
C ARG A 91 -11.16 -15.55 2.67
N PRO A 92 -12.21 -16.24 2.17
CA PRO A 92 -13.03 -17.09 3.03
C PRO A 92 -12.26 -18.27 3.64
N LEU A 93 -11.17 -18.75 3.00
CA LEU A 93 -10.32 -19.78 3.58
C LEU A 93 -9.60 -19.30 4.85
N ILE A 94 -9.34 -17.99 4.98
CA ILE A 94 -8.82 -17.43 6.23
C ILE A 94 -9.79 -17.69 7.39
N ALA A 95 -11.10 -17.60 7.15
CA ALA A 95 -12.11 -17.92 8.16
C ALA A 95 -12.08 -19.39 8.58
N MET A 96 -11.64 -20.29 7.71
CA MET A 96 -11.54 -21.73 7.97
C MET A 96 -10.23 -22.15 8.66
N ALA A 97 -9.28 -21.24 8.83
CA ALA A 97 -7.99 -21.51 9.43
C ALA A 97 -8.13 -21.99 10.89
N ASN A 98 -7.35 -22.99 11.26
CA ASN A 98 -7.26 -23.56 12.62
C ASN A 98 -5.89 -23.32 13.26
N ALA A 99 -4.95 -22.73 12.52
CA ALA A 99 -3.62 -22.39 13.01
C ALA A 99 -3.13 -21.08 12.39
N ALA A 100 -2.31 -20.33 13.12
CA ALA A 100 -1.78 -19.03 12.69
C ALA A 100 -1.00 -19.12 11.35
N TRP A 101 -0.20 -20.18 11.15
CA TRP A 101 0.55 -20.37 9.91
C TRP A 101 -0.34 -20.51 8.65
N GLN A 102 -1.57 -21.07 8.80
CA GLN A 102 -2.54 -21.14 7.69
C GLN A 102 -3.02 -19.74 7.29
N VAL A 103 -3.27 -18.87 8.27
CA VAL A 103 -3.64 -17.47 8.00
C VAL A 103 -2.50 -16.77 7.25
N VAL A 104 -1.25 -16.95 7.67
CA VAL A 104 -0.08 -16.42 6.96
C VAL A 104 -0.04 -16.94 5.53
N GLY A 105 -0.19 -18.25 5.32
CA GLY A 105 -0.19 -18.87 3.98
C GLY A 105 -1.30 -18.32 3.09
N PHE A 106 -2.55 -18.26 3.58
CA PHE A 106 -3.66 -17.69 2.82
C PHE A 106 -3.46 -16.21 2.53
N ARG A 107 -2.90 -15.45 3.47
CA ARG A 107 -2.60 -14.04 3.24
C ARG A 107 -1.54 -13.83 2.17
N VAL A 108 -0.49 -14.64 2.16
CA VAL A 108 0.53 -14.66 1.10
C VAL A 108 -0.11 -14.94 -0.27
N ILE A 109 -1.00 -15.94 -0.36
CA ILE A 109 -1.71 -16.26 -1.61
C ILE A 109 -2.62 -15.10 -2.06
N ASP A 110 -3.34 -14.43 -1.14
CA ASP A 110 -4.10 -13.21 -1.47
C ASP A 110 -3.17 -12.10 -2.03
N ARG A 111 -1.96 -11.99 -1.47
CA ARG A 111 -0.95 -11.01 -1.96
C ARG A 111 -0.34 -11.38 -3.31
N VAL A 112 -0.23 -12.67 -3.63
CA VAL A 112 0.07 -13.15 -5.01
C VAL A 112 -0.95 -12.55 -5.98
N GLY A 113 -2.23 -12.70 -5.68
CA GLY A 113 -3.31 -12.13 -6.50
C GLY A 113 -3.19 -10.61 -6.63
N LYS A 114 -2.89 -9.88 -5.55
CA LYS A 114 -2.68 -8.43 -5.57
C LYS A 114 -1.49 -8.03 -6.45
N GLY A 115 -0.37 -8.72 -6.32
CA GLY A 115 0.85 -8.47 -7.10
C GLY A 115 0.64 -8.71 -8.59
N ILE A 116 -0.06 -9.79 -8.95
CA ILE A 116 -0.32 -10.16 -10.33
C ILE A 116 -1.26 -9.18 -11.04
N ARG A 117 -2.32 -8.69 -10.38
CA ARG A 117 -3.35 -7.86 -11.03
C ARG A 117 -3.03 -6.37 -11.09
N THR A 118 -2.23 -5.84 -10.13
CA THR A 118 -2.09 -4.38 -9.98
C THR A 118 -1.42 -3.71 -11.19
N PRO A 119 -0.22 -4.11 -11.66
CA PRO A 119 0.41 -3.47 -12.80
C PRO A 119 -0.38 -3.60 -14.12
N PRO A 120 -0.96 -4.77 -14.48
CA PRO A 120 -1.79 -4.88 -15.69
C PRO A 120 -3.04 -4.00 -15.65
N ARG A 121 -3.70 -3.89 -14.48
CA ARG A 121 -4.84 -3.00 -14.26
C ARG A 121 -4.46 -1.54 -14.44
N ASP A 122 -3.39 -1.12 -13.79
CA ASP A 122 -2.93 0.27 -13.85
C ASP A 122 -2.48 0.65 -15.27
N ALA A 123 -1.85 -0.27 -16.00
CA ALA A 123 -1.54 -0.11 -17.42
C ALA A 123 -2.81 0.07 -18.26
N LEU A 124 -3.86 -0.73 -18.02
CA LEU A 124 -5.14 -0.60 -18.72
C LEU A 124 -5.81 0.75 -18.44
N ILE A 125 -5.80 1.23 -17.18
CA ILE A 125 -6.31 2.56 -16.82
C ILE A 125 -5.56 3.65 -17.60
N ALA A 126 -4.23 3.57 -17.64
CA ALA A 126 -3.41 4.55 -18.37
C ALA A 126 -3.66 4.56 -19.87
N GLU A 127 -3.90 3.38 -20.48
CA GLU A 127 -4.13 3.22 -21.92
C GLU A 127 -5.48 3.77 -22.37
N VAL A 128 -6.55 3.48 -21.61
CA VAL A 128 -7.90 3.95 -21.96
C VAL A 128 -8.16 5.41 -21.58
N THR A 129 -7.18 6.08 -20.96
CA THR A 129 -7.33 7.45 -20.46
C THR A 129 -6.42 8.41 -21.22
N PRO A 130 -6.98 9.50 -21.81
CA PRO A 130 -6.18 10.56 -22.40
C PRO A 130 -5.15 11.11 -21.39
N THR A 131 -3.97 11.48 -21.90
CA THR A 131 -2.81 11.88 -21.04
C THR A 131 -3.18 12.99 -20.05
N GLU A 132 -4.00 13.97 -20.47
CA GLU A 132 -4.44 15.12 -19.69
C GLU A 132 -5.41 14.74 -18.55
N LEU A 133 -6.02 13.55 -18.61
CA LEU A 133 -6.99 13.05 -17.63
C LEU A 133 -6.44 11.93 -16.74
N ARG A 134 -5.21 11.48 -16.96
CA ARG A 134 -4.62 10.36 -16.21
C ARG A 134 -4.58 10.61 -14.71
N GLY A 135 -4.19 11.82 -14.29
CA GLY A 135 -4.21 12.20 -12.88
C GLY A 135 -5.60 12.06 -12.24
N ARG A 136 -6.64 12.54 -12.93
CA ARG A 136 -8.05 12.41 -12.49
C ARG A 136 -8.51 10.96 -12.45
N ALA A 137 -8.14 10.15 -13.46
CA ALA A 137 -8.52 8.75 -13.54
C ALA A 137 -7.91 7.92 -12.40
N PHE A 138 -6.61 8.09 -12.13
CA PHE A 138 -5.96 7.45 -11.01
C PHE A 138 -6.45 7.98 -9.66
N GLY A 139 -6.70 9.29 -9.53
CA GLY A 139 -7.29 9.89 -8.34
C GLY A 139 -8.68 9.33 -8.04
N PHE A 140 -9.55 9.20 -9.04
CA PHE A 140 -10.87 8.57 -8.92
C PHE A 140 -10.77 7.11 -8.49
N HIS A 141 -9.84 6.37 -9.11
CA HIS A 141 -9.59 4.96 -8.75
C HIS A 141 -9.12 4.81 -7.30
N ARG A 142 -8.17 5.63 -6.84
CA ARG A 142 -7.70 5.65 -5.45
C ARG A 142 -8.77 6.07 -4.46
N GLY A 143 -9.61 7.04 -4.83
CA GLY A 143 -10.77 7.42 -4.02
C GLY A 143 -11.72 6.26 -3.82
N ALA A 144 -11.97 5.47 -4.86
CA ALA A 144 -12.78 4.26 -4.77
C ALA A 144 -12.16 3.18 -3.86
N ASP A 145 -10.82 2.97 -3.93
CA ASP A 145 -10.08 2.07 -3.05
C ASP A 145 -10.30 2.45 -1.57
N HIS A 146 -10.04 3.71 -1.22
CA HIS A 146 -10.21 4.21 0.15
C HIS A 146 -11.65 4.16 0.63
N PHE A 147 -12.60 4.50 -0.25
CA PHE A 147 -14.03 4.41 0.09
C PHE A 147 -14.46 2.97 0.35
N GLY A 148 -13.97 2.01 -0.46
CA GLY A 148 -14.16 0.58 -0.22
C GLY A 148 -13.60 0.14 1.13
N ALA A 149 -12.41 0.63 1.49
CA ALA A 149 -11.78 0.33 2.78
C ALA A 149 -12.61 0.83 3.97
N VAL A 150 -13.16 2.04 3.88
CA VAL A 150 -14.06 2.59 4.91
C VAL A 150 -15.32 1.74 5.03
N LEU A 151 -15.98 1.40 3.91
CA LEU A 151 -17.18 0.59 3.90
C LEU A 151 -16.93 -0.81 4.49
N GLY A 152 -15.80 -1.46 4.14
CA GLY A 152 -15.43 -2.78 4.64
C GLY A 152 -15.24 -2.78 6.16
N SER A 153 -14.52 -1.78 6.66
CA SER A 153 -14.28 -1.61 8.09
C SER A 153 -15.57 -1.32 8.86
N LEU A 154 -16.45 -0.48 8.33
CA LEU A 154 -17.76 -0.20 8.94
C LEU A 154 -18.67 -1.43 8.94
N ALA A 155 -18.67 -2.22 7.88
CA ALA A 155 -19.42 -3.46 7.81
C ALA A 155 -18.91 -4.49 8.85
N ALA A 156 -17.59 -4.64 8.98
CA ALA A 156 -17.00 -5.50 10.00
C ALA A 156 -17.38 -5.04 11.42
N TRP A 157 -17.27 -3.75 11.70
CA TRP A 157 -17.70 -3.16 12.97
C TRP A 157 -19.19 -3.44 13.27
N TRP A 158 -20.06 -3.22 12.28
CA TRP A 158 -21.50 -3.42 12.42
C TRP A 158 -21.86 -4.89 12.71
N LEU A 159 -21.23 -5.85 11.99
CA LEU A 159 -21.44 -7.28 12.21
C LEU A 159 -20.98 -7.71 13.63
N LEU A 160 -19.80 -7.25 14.06
CA LEU A 160 -19.31 -7.53 15.42
C LEU A 160 -20.24 -6.95 16.51
N ARG A 161 -20.77 -5.74 16.29
CA ARG A 161 -21.75 -5.11 17.19
C ARG A 161 -23.07 -5.87 17.25
N ARG A 162 -23.42 -6.62 16.20
CA ARG A 162 -24.59 -7.51 16.14
C ARG A 162 -24.36 -8.88 16.75
N GLY A 163 -23.19 -9.12 17.33
CA GLY A 163 -22.85 -10.37 17.99
C GLY A 163 -22.20 -11.43 17.09
N SER A 164 -21.86 -11.10 15.84
CA SER A 164 -21.06 -12.01 15.00
C SER A 164 -19.66 -12.17 15.59
N ASP A 165 -19.11 -13.36 15.55
CA ASP A 165 -17.73 -13.63 15.91
C ASP A 165 -16.76 -13.20 14.78
N VAL A 166 -15.46 -13.07 15.12
CA VAL A 166 -14.43 -12.61 14.17
C VAL A 166 -14.35 -13.54 12.95
N ARG A 167 -14.47 -14.84 13.16
CA ARG A 167 -14.41 -15.84 12.08
C ARG A 167 -15.53 -15.66 11.07
N SER A 168 -16.75 -15.47 11.56
CA SER A 168 -17.93 -15.23 10.72
C SER A 168 -17.80 -13.94 9.91
N VAL A 169 -17.30 -12.85 10.53
CA VAL A 169 -17.08 -11.57 9.81
C VAL A 169 -16.06 -11.76 8.67
N ILE A 170 -14.98 -12.50 8.92
CA ILE A 170 -13.99 -12.83 7.87
C ILE A 170 -14.68 -13.64 6.76
N GLY A 171 -15.54 -14.60 7.08
CA GLY A 171 -16.28 -15.38 6.10
C GLY A 171 -17.21 -14.51 5.22
N TRP A 172 -17.93 -13.56 5.82
CA TRP A 172 -18.81 -12.63 5.10
C TRP A 172 -18.08 -11.76 4.07
N SER A 173 -16.76 -11.60 4.16
CA SER A 173 -15.98 -10.88 3.16
C SER A 173 -16.03 -11.48 1.75
N VAL A 174 -16.51 -12.73 1.61
CA VAL A 174 -16.74 -13.37 0.31
C VAL A 174 -17.78 -12.61 -0.52
N VAL A 175 -18.81 -12.04 0.12
CA VAL A 175 -19.92 -11.38 -0.58
C VAL A 175 -19.44 -10.17 -1.41
N PRO A 176 -18.81 -9.14 -0.83
CA PRO A 176 -18.28 -8.05 -1.64
C PRO A 176 -17.18 -8.53 -2.60
N GLY A 177 -16.42 -9.58 -2.26
CA GLY A 177 -15.45 -10.19 -3.16
C GLY A 177 -16.09 -10.76 -4.43
N LEU A 178 -17.20 -11.50 -4.32
CA LEU A 178 -17.97 -12.03 -5.44
C LEU A 178 -18.56 -10.89 -6.30
N VAL A 179 -19.06 -9.82 -5.67
CA VAL A 179 -19.54 -8.64 -6.39
C VAL A 179 -18.41 -8.01 -7.19
N ALA A 180 -17.22 -7.85 -6.59
CA ALA A 180 -16.04 -7.33 -7.31
C ALA A 180 -15.72 -8.17 -8.55
N PHE A 181 -15.73 -9.49 -8.43
CA PHE A 181 -15.45 -10.41 -9.53
C PHE A 181 -16.52 -10.38 -10.63
N ALA A 182 -17.79 -10.31 -10.25
CA ALA A 182 -18.91 -10.20 -11.19
C ALA A 182 -18.82 -8.89 -11.99
N VAL A 183 -18.59 -7.76 -11.34
CA VAL A 183 -18.38 -6.46 -12.00
C VAL A 183 -17.17 -6.51 -12.93
N LEU A 184 -16.06 -7.13 -12.49
CA LEU A 184 -14.86 -7.30 -13.32
C LEU A 184 -15.17 -8.08 -14.60
N ALA A 185 -15.90 -9.18 -14.49
CA ALA A 185 -16.26 -10.01 -15.65
C ALA A 185 -17.06 -9.20 -16.68
N VAL A 186 -17.96 -8.31 -16.24
CA VAL A 186 -18.73 -7.42 -17.13
C VAL A 186 -17.82 -6.37 -17.76
N VAL A 187 -16.98 -5.68 -16.97
CA VAL A 187 -16.08 -4.62 -17.45
C VAL A 187 -15.12 -5.15 -18.51
N LEU A 188 -14.50 -6.32 -18.27
CA LEU A 188 -13.52 -6.88 -19.22
C LEU A 188 -14.15 -7.45 -20.49
N ARG A 189 -15.46 -7.81 -20.50
CA ARG A 189 -16.17 -8.13 -21.74
C ARG A 189 -16.25 -6.92 -22.68
N GLY A 190 -16.44 -5.72 -22.13
CA GLY A 190 -16.50 -4.49 -22.91
C GLY A 190 -15.15 -4.03 -23.47
N VAL A 191 -14.04 -4.43 -22.88
CA VAL A 191 -12.69 -4.00 -23.30
C VAL A 191 -12.18 -4.74 -24.55
N THR A 192 -12.61 -5.98 -24.78
CA THR A 192 -12.18 -6.79 -25.94
C THR A 192 -12.49 -6.17 -27.31
N SER A 193 -13.48 -5.25 -27.38
CA SER A 193 -13.83 -4.53 -28.61
C SER A 193 -12.92 -3.33 -28.90
N HIS A 194 -12.13 -2.85 -27.93
CA HIS A 194 -11.27 -1.67 -28.07
C HIS A 194 -9.79 -2.01 -28.31
N GLU A 195 -9.26 -3.08 -27.71
CA GLU A 195 -7.86 -3.51 -27.89
C GLU A 195 -7.50 -3.82 -29.35
N SER A 196 -8.45 -4.29 -30.15
CA SER A 196 -8.25 -4.59 -31.58
C SER A 196 -8.01 -3.34 -32.44
N ARG A 197 -8.27 -2.12 -31.93
CA ARG A 197 -8.13 -0.87 -32.70
C ARG A 197 -6.85 -0.08 -32.42
N VAL A 198 -6.13 -0.33 -31.32
CA VAL A 198 -5.03 0.51 -30.86
C VAL A 198 -3.63 -0.08 -31.12
N THR A 199 -3.52 -1.38 -31.47
CA THR A 199 -2.22 -2.06 -31.69
C THR A 199 -1.41 -1.57 -32.90
N GLY A 200 -1.86 -0.52 -33.60
CA GLY A 200 -1.23 0.02 -34.81
C GLY A 200 -0.36 1.27 -34.67
N ARG A 201 -0.21 1.87 -33.49
CA ARG A 201 0.53 3.13 -33.37
C ARG A 201 1.48 3.17 -32.16
N GLU A 202 2.76 3.42 -32.50
CA GLU A 202 3.88 3.82 -31.66
C GLU A 202 4.74 2.71 -31.02
N ARG A 203 5.59 2.12 -31.82
CA ARG A 203 6.91 1.64 -31.44
C ARG A 203 7.96 2.60 -32.01
N GLY A 204 8.38 3.57 -31.21
CA GLY A 204 9.45 4.48 -31.58
C GLY A 204 10.05 5.15 -30.35
N GLY A 205 11.01 4.50 -29.72
CA GLY A 205 11.77 5.06 -28.60
C GLY A 205 13.22 4.61 -28.71
N THR A 206 14.08 5.50 -29.24
CA THR A 206 15.51 5.36 -29.43
C THR A 206 16.26 5.00 -28.14
N LYS A 207 17.13 4.01 -28.26
CA LYS A 207 18.13 3.62 -27.24
C LYS A 207 19.20 4.69 -27.13
N ASP A 208 19.23 5.43 -26.06
CA ASP A 208 20.38 6.25 -25.70
C ASP A 208 21.09 5.62 -24.49
N SER A 209 22.22 4.94 -24.76
CA SER A 209 22.95 4.15 -23.77
C SER A 209 23.97 4.98 -22.94
N ARG A 210 24.16 6.26 -23.25
CA ARG A 210 25.19 7.11 -22.64
C ARG A 210 24.78 7.81 -21.35
N LEU A 211 23.48 7.84 -21.01
CA LEU A 211 22.95 8.45 -19.79
C LEU A 211 22.92 7.50 -18.57
N ALA A 212 23.23 6.22 -18.75
CA ALA A 212 23.03 5.19 -17.74
C ALA A 212 24.04 5.21 -16.58
N SER A 213 25.20 5.83 -16.72
CA SER A 213 26.29 5.76 -15.73
C SER A 213 26.28 6.92 -14.72
N ARG A 214 25.77 8.08 -15.08
CA ARG A 214 25.68 9.25 -14.18
C ARG A 214 24.48 9.17 -13.23
N ASP A 215 23.40 8.48 -13.62
CA ASP A 215 22.17 8.35 -12.85
C ASP A 215 22.30 7.37 -11.67
N SER A 216 23.24 6.41 -11.71
CA SER A 216 23.36 5.40 -10.68
C SER A 216 23.89 5.94 -9.34
N ALA A 217 24.87 6.81 -9.36
CA ALA A 217 25.50 7.35 -8.14
C ALA A 217 24.53 8.25 -7.33
N THR A 218 23.61 8.94 -7.99
CA THR A 218 22.61 9.82 -7.36
C THR A 218 21.35 9.08 -6.95
N PHE A 219 21.04 7.93 -7.55
CA PHE A 219 19.82 7.17 -7.32
C PHE A 219 19.89 6.29 -6.05
N TRP A 220 21.00 5.56 -5.86
CA TRP A 220 21.08 4.53 -4.82
C TRP A 220 21.03 5.06 -3.39
N PRO A 221 21.80 6.11 -2.98
CA PRO A 221 21.79 6.53 -1.58
C PRO A 221 20.42 6.95 -1.06
N PRO A 222 19.62 7.78 -1.78
CA PRO A 222 18.28 8.12 -1.33
C PRO A 222 17.33 6.92 -1.29
N VAL A 223 17.41 5.99 -2.24
CA VAL A 223 16.54 4.80 -2.27
C VAL A 223 16.88 3.85 -1.13
N LEU A 224 18.15 3.66 -0.80
CA LEU A 224 18.56 2.86 0.36
C LEU A 224 18.12 3.50 1.68
N ALA A 225 18.19 4.83 1.81
CA ALA A 225 17.69 5.52 2.98
C ALA A 225 16.16 5.40 3.12
N LEU A 226 15.40 5.48 2.01
CA LEU A 226 13.97 5.17 2.01
C LEU A 226 13.68 3.71 2.41
N THR A 227 14.53 2.79 1.96
CA THR A 227 14.42 1.38 2.36
C THR A 227 14.66 1.21 3.87
N ALA A 228 15.62 1.94 4.45
CA ALA A 228 15.84 1.96 5.89
C ALA A 228 14.65 2.57 6.66
N ILE A 229 14.07 3.66 6.17
CA ILE A 229 12.82 4.22 6.72
C ILE A 229 11.69 3.20 6.69
N THR A 230 11.53 2.46 5.59
CA THR A 230 10.51 1.41 5.46
C THR A 230 10.79 0.24 6.41
N PHE A 231 12.06 -0.16 6.57
CA PHE A 231 12.47 -1.23 7.49
C PHE A 231 12.10 -0.90 8.94
N PHE A 232 12.35 0.33 9.40
CA PHE A 232 12.04 0.74 10.78
C PHE A 232 10.57 1.12 11.00
N ARG A 233 9.74 1.12 9.97
CA ARG A 233 8.29 1.27 10.11
C ARG A 233 7.68 -0.03 10.61
N LEU A 234 7.20 -0.02 11.86
CA LEU A 234 6.58 -1.20 12.48
C LEU A 234 5.40 -1.71 11.63
N PRO A 235 5.25 -3.03 11.43
CA PRO A 235 4.09 -3.62 10.75
C PRO A 235 2.75 -3.15 11.32
N GLU A 236 1.79 -2.85 10.46
CA GLU A 236 0.48 -2.30 10.87
C GLU A 236 -0.29 -3.27 11.78
N THR A 237 -0.15 -4.59 11.56
CA THR A 237 -0.77 -5.60 12.43
C THR A 237 -0.23 -5.56 13.86
N LEU A 238 1.06 -5.27 14.05
CA LEU A 238 1.66 -5.09 15.38
C LEU A 238 1.19 -3.78 16.04
N LEU A 239 0.95 -2.73 15.26
CA LEU A 239 0.38 -1.48 15.75
C LEU A 239 -1.08 -1.66 16.19
N ILE A 240 -1.88 -2.44 15.42
CA ILE A 240 -3.24 -2.83 15.82
C ILE A 240 -3.20 -3.69 17.08
N LEU A 241 -2.30 -4.65 17.17
CA LEU A 241 -2.12 -5.45 18.38
C LEU A 241 -1.80 -4.55 19.57
N ARG A 242 -0.92 -3.55 19.38
CA ARG A 242 -0.55 -2.62 20.47
C ARG A 242 -1.72 -1.84 21.03
N ILE A 243 -2.62 -1.31 20.20
CA ILE A 243 -3.80 -0.61 20.71
C ILE A 243 -4.76 -1.57 21.46
N GLN A 244 -4.84 -2.85 21.06
CA GLN A 244 -5.58 -3.87 21.79
C GLN A 244 -4.94 -4.18 23.14
N ASP A 245 -3.62 -4.26 23.24
CA ASP A 245 -2.87 -4.40 24.50
C ASP A 245 -3.07 -3.20 25.44
N ARG A 246 -3.43 -2.05 24.89
CA ARG A 246 -3.80 -0.83 25.65
C ARG A 246 -5.28 -0.78 26.03
N GLY A 247 -6.01 -1.86 25.90
CA GLY A 247 -7.39 -2.00 26.35
C GLY A 247 -8.45 -1.62 25.29
N VAL A 248 -8.06 -1.39 24.03
CA VAL A 248 -9.04 -1.16 22.96
C VAL A 248 -9.76 -2.48 22.64
N ALA A 249 -11.10 -2.47 22.77
CA ALA A 249 -11.92 -3.64 22.50
C ALA A 249 -11.86 -4.04 21.01
N ILE A 250 -11.83 -5.35 20.74
CA ILE A 250 -11.77 -5.88 19.37
C ILE A 250 -12.86 -5.31 18.46
N PRO A 251 -14.15 -5.21 18.88
CA PRO A 251 -15.20 -4.65 18.03
C PRO A 251 -14.99 -3.17 17.65
N ALA A 252 -14.17 -2.41 18.39
CA ALA A 252 -13.85 -1.03 18.06
C ALA A 252 -12.72 -0.90 17.01
N VAL A 253 -11.88 -1.93 16.85
CA VAL A 253 -10.70 -1.88 15.96
C VAL A 253 -11.09 -1.57 14.52
N PRO A 254 -12.11 -2.19 13.88
CA PRO A 254 -12.48 -1.83 12.51
C PRO A 254 -12.96 -0.38 12.37
N LEU A 255 -13.63 0.18 13.38
CA LEU A 255 -14.06 1.59 13.36
C LEU A 255 -12.84 2.54 13.43
N ILE A 256 -11.87 2.23 14.28
CA ILE A 256 -10.61 2.97 14.38
C ILE A 256 -9.82 2.87 13.07
N TRP A 257 -9.82 1.70 12.47
CA TRP A 257 -9.19 1.46 11.16
C TRP A 257 -9.87 2.26 10.04
N ALA A 258 -11.19 2.34 10.02
CA ALA A 258 -11.92 3.23 9.11
C ALA A 258 -11.50 4.70 9.32
N GLY A 259 -11.41 5.14 10.59
CA GLY A 259 -10.92 6.48 10.94
C GLY A 259 -9.49 6.73 10.43
N LEU A 260 -8.58 5.76 10.55
CA LEU A 260 -7.23 5.84 10.00
C LEU A 260 -7.25 6.07 8.48
N HIS A 261 -8.10 5.33 7.74
CA HIS A 261 -8.24 5.50 6.29
C HIS A 261 -8.82 6.86 5.92
N VAL A 262 -9.75 7.40 6.69
CA VAL A 262 -10.26 8.77 6.50
C VAL A 262 -9.14 9.79 6.69
N VAL A 263 -8.35 9.70 7.77
CA VAL A 263 -7.22 10.59 8.03
C VAL A 263 -6.16 10.48 6.92
N ARG A 264 -5.83 9.25 6.51
CA ARG A 264 -4.88 8.98 5.41
C ARG A 264 -5.35 9.61 4.09
N SER A 265 -6.63 9.44 3.76
CA SER A 265 -7.21 10.01 2.54
C SER A 265 -7.21 11.55 2.57
N ALA A 266 -7.64 12.13 3.68
CA ALA A 266 -7.70 13.59 3.87
C ALA A 266 -6.31 14.24 3.84
N SER A 267 -5.28 13.57 4.36
CA SER A 267 -3.91 14.07 4.41
C SER A 267 -3.10 13.84 3.12
N SER A 268 -3.56 12.98 2.22
CA SER A 268 -2.80 12.65 0.99
C SER A 268 -2.65 13.83 0.05
N TYR A 269 -3.70 14.65 -0.17
CA TYR A 269 -3.61 15.84 -1.01
C TYR A 269 -2.75 16.95 -0.36
N PRO A 270 -2.95 17.33 0.92
CA PRO A 270 -2.04 18.25 1.61
C PRO A 270 -0.58 17.77 1.63
N GLY A 271 -0.33 16.46 1.81
CA GLY A 271 1.01 15.88 1.78
C GLY A 271 1.69 16.04 0.42
N GLY A 272 0.95 15.84 -0.68
CA GLY A 272 1.43 16.11 -2.03
C GLY A 272 1.76 17.58 -2.24
N TRP A 273 0.86 18.48 -1.85
CA TRP A 273 1.07 19.93 -1.93
C TRP A 273 2.30 20.39 -1.13
N LEU A 274 2.46 19.90 0.11
CA LEU A 274 3.65 20.15 0.93
C LEU A 274 4.93 19.65 0.25
N SER A 275 4.87 18.46 -0.38
CA SER A 275 6.01 17.91 -1.12
C SER A 275 6.42 18.78 -2.32
N ASP A 276 5.46 19.41 -3.00
CA ASP A 276 5.75 20.32 -4.09
C ASP A 276 6.37 21.65 -3.62
N HIS A 277 5.92 22.18 -2.46
CA HIS A 277 6.37 23.50 -1.95
C HIS A 277 7.62 23.41 -1.07
N TRP A 278 7.69 22.43 -0.15
CA TRP A 278 8.82 22.27 0.78
C TRP A 278 9.87 21.29 0.30
N GLY A 279 9.56 20.57 -0.79
CA GLY A 279 10.38 19.51 -1.34
C GLY A 279 10.18 18.16 -0.63
N PRO A 280 10.27 17.05 -1.39
CA PRO A 280 10.03 15.70 -0.86
C PRO A 280 10.98 15.32 0.28
N ARG A 281 12.21 15.84 0.29
CA ARG A 281 13.20 15.59 1.35
C ARG A 281 12.69 15.98 2.73
N ARG A 282 12.15 17.20 2.88
CA ARG A 282 11.65 17.72 4.16
C ARG A 282 10.37 17.01 4.59
N VAL A 283 9.48 16.74 3.65
CA VAL A 283 8.19 16.11 3.94
C VAL A 283 8.35 14.67 4.37
N VAL A 284 9.23 13.89 3.72
CA VAL A 284 9.57 12.52 4.15
C VAL A 284 10.22 12.52 5.53
N ALA A 285 11.14 13.44 5.79
CA ALA A 285 11.76 13.57 7.11
C ALA A 285 10.74 13.91 8.20
N ALA A 286 9.85 14.88 7.96
CA ALA A 286 8.78 15.26 8.91
C ALA A 286 7.85 14.08 9.20
N GLY A 287 7.44 13.33 8.17
CA GLY A 287 6.61 12.14 8.35
C GLY A 287 7.33 11.01 9.11
N GLY A 288 8.62 10.79 8.85
CA GLY A 288 9.43 9.82 9.58
C GLY A 288 9.62 10.21 11.06
N LEU A 289 9.87 11.48 11.36
CA LEU A 289 9.96 11.99 12.74
C LEU A 289 8.60 11.90 13.46
N LEU A 290 7.51 12.22 12.77
CA LEU A 290 6.17 12.04 13.32
C LEU A 290 5.90 10.57 13.66
N PHE A 291 6.27 9.64 12.76
CA PHE A 291 6.17 8.21 13.04
C PHE A 291 7.00 7.81 14.27
N ALA A 292 8.26 8.26 14.37
CA ALA A 292 9.13 7.97 15.50
C ALA A 292 8.51 8.47 16.82
N SER A 293 7.97 9.69 16.82
CA SER A 293 7.29 10.28 17.99
C SER A 293 6.05 9.48 18.38
N VAL A 294 5.22 9.10 17.43
CA VAL A 294 4.01 8.29 17.66
C VAL A 294 4.38 6.89 18.17
N ALA A 295 5.37 6.24 17.57
CA ALA A 295 5.83 4.91 17.99
C ALA A 295 6.41 4.97 19.42
N PHE A 296 7.21 5.99 19.75
CA PHE A 296 7.73 6.20 21.09
C PHE A 296 6.59 6.39 22.12
N ALA A 297 5.62 7.27 21.81
CA ALA A 297 4.49 7.54 22.69
C ALA A 297 3.59 6.30 22.89
N LEU A 298 3.34 5.50 21.85
CA LEU A 298 2.61 4.22 21.95
C LEU A 298 3.38 3.18 22.81
N GLY A 299 4.70 3.33 22.95
CA GLY A 299 5.52 2.54 23.85
C GLY A 299 5.25 2.82 25.32
N LEU A 300 4.80 4.01 25.67
CA LEU A 300 4.50 4.42 27.04
C LEU A 300 3.25 3.71 27.59
N ALA A 301 3.08 3.74 28.91
CA ALA A 301 1.90 3.22 29.61
C ALA A 301 0.73 4.21 29.52
N ILE A 302 0.07 4.25 28.37
CA ILE A 302 -1.04 5.17 28.06
C ILE A 302 -2.39 4.44 28.06
N GLY A 303 -3.46 5.17 28.33
CA GLY A 303 -4.84 4.63 28.25
C GLY A 303 -5.33 4.45 26.81
N PRO A 304 -6.47 3.75 26.62
CA PRO A 304 -6.98 3.38 25.30
C PRO A 304 -7.33 4.61 24.43
N ALA A 305 -7.86 5.68 24.98
CA ALA A 305 -8.18 6.88 24.22
C ALA A 305 -6.94 7.55 23.59
N ALA A 306 -5.84 7.66 24.37
CA ALA A 306 -4.57 8.19 23.88
C ALA A 306 -3.97 7.24 22.81
N ALA A 307 -4.06 5.93 23.01
CA ALA A 307 -3.59 4.94 22.04
C ALA A 307 -4.36 5.04 20.70
N ILE A 308 -5.67 5.25 20.73
CA ILE A 308 -6.49 5.49 19.54
C ILE A 308 -6.06 6.77 18.84
N ALA A 309 -5.91 7.88 19.56
CA ALA A 309 -5.50 9.16 18.99
C ALA A 309 -4.12 9.04 18.29
N LEU A 310 -3.15 8.42 18.94
CA LEU A 310 -1.82 8.17 18.38
C LEU A 310 -1.88 7.25 17.16
N PHE A 311 -2.71 6.22 17.20
CA PHE A 311 -2.89 5.34 16.05
C PHE A 311 -3.49 6.07 14.84
N LEU A 312 -4.47 6.95 15.05
CA LEU A 312 -5.04 7.77 13.97
C LEU A 312 -4.02 8.76 13.36
N LEU A 313 -3.07 9.27 14.17
CA LEU A 313 -1.97 10.10 13.65
C LEU A 313 -1.06 9.35 12.66
N LEU A 314 -1.01 8.01 12.67
CA LEU A 314 -0.30 7.24 11.65
C LEU A 314 -0.92 7.43 10.25
N GLY A 315 -2.21 7.76 10.17
CA GLY A 315 -2.83 8.15 8.91
C GLY A 315 -2.20 9.42 8.32
N LEU A 316 -1.89 10.39 9.15
CA LEU A 316 -1.18 11.60 8.74
C LEU A 316 0.25 11.29 8.27
N VAL A 317 0.97 10.40 8.98
CA VAL A 317 2.30 9.93 8.55
C VAL A 317 2.24 9.38 7.12
N ALA A 318 1.30 8.47 6.84
CA ALA A 318 1.16 7.87 5.51
C ALA A 318 0.83 8.92 4.44
N GLY A 319 -0.11 9.83 4.71
CA GLY A 319 -0.47 10.90 3.78
C GLY A 319 0.70 11.83 3.43
N LEU A 320 1.56 12.14 4.40
CA LEU A 320 2.75 12.95 4.17
C LEU A 320 3.84 12.20 3.40
N THR A 321 4.18 10.96 3.82
CA THR A 321 5.35 10.24 3.28
C THR A 321 5.09 9.64 1.91
N GLU A 322 3.95 9.03 1.66
CA GLU A 322 3.68 8.29 0.42
C GLU A 322 3.79 9.15 -0.85
N SER A 323 3.28 10.38 -0.78
CA SER A 323 3.33 11.31 -1.91
C SER A 323 4.77 11.79 -2.16
N GLY A 324 5.51 12.11 -1.09
CA GLY A 324 6.90 12.57 -1.16
C GLY A 324 7.85 11.50 -1.67
N GLU A 325 7.72 10.26 -1.19
CA GLU A 325 8.52 9.11 -1.62
C GLU A 325 8.37 8.86 -3.13
N ARG A 326 7.12 8.85 -3.64
CA ARG A 326 6.84 8.65 -5.07
C ARG A 326 7.34 9.79 -5.94
N ALA A 327 7.14 11.04 -5.50
CA ALA A 327 7.64 12.21 -6.21
C ALA A 327 9.16 12.18 -6.33
N LEU A 328 9.86 11.77 -5.27
CA LEU A 328 11.31 11.64 -5.29
C LEU A 328 11.78 10.53 -6.24
N VAL A 329 11.23 9.33 -6.14
CA VAL A 329 11.60 8.20 -7.02
C VAL A 329 11.40 8.58 -8.48
N ALA A 330 10.30 9.27 -8.82
CA ALA A 330 10.06 9.77 -10.17
C ALA A 330 11.14 10.77 -10.63
N ARG A 331 11.62 11.65 -9.72
CA ARG A 331 12.68 12.62 -10.01
C ARG A 331 14.07 11.98 -10.16
N LEU A 332 14.36 10.94 -9.37
CA LEU A 332 15.66 10.25 -9.40
C LEU A 332 15.85 9.34 -10.62
N ALA A 333 14.76 8.91 -11.28
CA ALA A 333 14.79 8.04 -12.45
C ALA A 333 13.94 8.58 -13.61
N PRO A 334 14.21 9.79 -14.14
CA PRO A 334 13.35 10.44 -15.12
C PRO A 334 13.27 9.70 -16.45
N VAL A 335 14.38 9.10 -16.92
CA VAL A 335 14.47 8.39 -18.21
C VAL A 335 13.93 6.96 -18.14
N ARG A 336 13.99 6.32 -16.97
CA ARG A 336 13.56 4.93 -16.73
C ARG A 336 12.67 4.83 -15.49
N THR A 337 11.67 5.67 -15.41
CA THR A 337 10.79 5.81 -14.25
C THR A 337 10.18 4.47 -13.81
N GLY A 338 9.73 3.64 -14.76
CA GLY A 338 9.21 2.30 -14.45
C GLY A 338 10.24 1.38 -13.78
N ARG A 339 11.50 1.40 -14.24
CA ARG A 339 12.60 0.65 -13.61
C ARG A 339 12.95 1.20 -12.23
N GLY A 340 12.94 2.52 -12.06
CA GLY A 340 13.20 3.18 -10.79
C GLY A 340 12.15 2.78 -9.73
N PHE A 341 10.87 2.84 -10.07
CA PHE A 341 9.80 2.35 -9.21
C PHE A 341 9.90 0.85 -8.93
N GLY A 342 10.26 0.04 -9.94
CA GLY A 342 10.46 -1.40 -9.76
C GLY A 342 11.54 -1.73 -8.73
N ILE A 343 12.69 -1.05 -8.80
CA ILE A 343 13.79 -1.20 -7.83
C ILE A 343 13.36 -0.72 -6.44
N TYR A 344 12.74 0.45 -6.35
CA TYR A 344 12.23 0.99 -5.09
C TYR A 344 11.26 0.01 -4.41
N HIS A 345 10.26 -0.49 -5.12
CA HIS A 345 9.31 -1.46 -4.56
C HIS A 345 9.96 -2.80 -4.21
N ALA A 346 10.94 -3.28 -4.99
CA ALA A 346 11.66 -4.52 -4.67
C ALA A 346 12.47 -4.38 -3.38
N LEU A 347 13.15 -3.26 -3.17
CA LEU A 347 13.95 -3.01 -1.98
C LEU A 347 13.07 -2.79 -0.74
N THR A 348 12.05 -1.94 -0.83
CA THR A 348 11.14 -1.68 0.30
C THR A 348 10.33 -2.92 0.67
N GLY A 349 9.83 -3.67 -0.32
CA GLY A 349 9.16 -4.95 -0.07
C GLY A 349 10.12 -6.03 0.45
N GLY A 350 11.38 -6.03 -0.04
CA GLY A 350 12.43 -6.90 0.48
C GLY A 350 12.78 -6.60 1.94
N ALA A 351 12.76 -5.33 2.35
CA ALA A 351 12.99 -4.92 3.73
C ALA A 351 11.81 -5.26 4.66
N ALA A 352 10.61 -5.38 4.14
CA ALA A 352 9.40 -5.61 4.95
C ALA A 352 9.41 -6.99 5.64
N LEU A 353 9.94 -8.03 5.00
CA LEU A 353 10.01 -9.36 5.63
C LEU A 353 10.97 -9.41 6.82
N PRO A 354 12.25 -9.02 6.69
CA PRO A 354 13.13 -8.99 7.86
C PRO A 354 12.65 -8.01 8.94
N ALA A 355 12.05 -6.89 8.58
CA ALA A 355 11.41 -6.00 9.55
C ALA A 355 10.28 -6.70 10.32
N GLY A 356 9.38 -7.38 9.62
CA GLY A 356 8.30 -8.15 10.24
C GLY A 356 8.81 -9.25 11.19
N LEU A 357 9.84 -10.00 10.76
CA LEU A 357 10.48 -11.03 11.59
C LEU A 357 11.11 -10.42 12.85
N ILE A 358 11.94 -9.38 12.71
CA ILE A 358 12.67 -8.75 13.82
C ILE A 358 11.71 -8.11 14.80
N PHE A 359 10.78 -7.26 14.33
CA PHE A 359 9.84 -6.57 15.21
C PHE A 359 8.80 -7.50 15.82
N GLY A 360 8.35 -8.54 15.08
CA GLY A 360 7.46 -9.57 15.60
C GLY A 360 8.14 -10.42 16.69
N ALA A 361 9.38 -10.84 16.46
CA ALA A 361 10.18 -11.56 17.46
C ALA A 361 10.45 -10.69 18.69
N LEU A 362 10.85 -9.43 18.51
CA LEU A 362 11.11 -8.49 19.62
C LEU A 362 9.83 -8.21 20.44
N TYR A 363 8.70 -8.07 19.76
CA TYR A 363 7.41 -7.89 20.42
C TYR A 363 7.04 -9.11 21.26
N GLN A 364 7.31 -10.32 20.76
CA GLN A 364 6.98 -11.59 21.41
C GLN A 364 7.94 -11.93 22.56
N SER A 365 9.26 -11.76 22.35
CA SER A 365 10.28 -12.22 23.29
C SER A 365 10.61 -11.22 24.39
N ALA A 366 10.51 -9.90 24.09
CA ALA A 366 10.78 -8.86 25.06
C ALA A 366 9.49 -8.13 25.46
N SER A 367 8.94 -7.27 24.59
CA SER A 367 7.65 -6.58 24.80
C SER A 367 7.25 -5.77 23.58
N GLY A 368 5.96 -5.38 23.49
CA GLY A 368 5.50 -4.40 22.52
C GLY A 368 6.16 -3.01 22.71
N THR A 369 6.50 -2.64 23.93
CA THR A 369 7.25 -1.41 24.23
C THR A 369 8.66 -1.46 23.64
N ALA A 370 9.39 -2.57 23.81
CA ALA A 370 10.73 -2.74 23.23
C ALA A 370 10.71 -2.65 21.71
N ALA A 371 9.74 -3.31 21.05
CA ALA A 371 9.57 -3.25 19.61
C ALA A 371 9.31 -1.81 19.11
N LEU A 372 8.42 -1.07 19.79
CA LEU A 372 8.08 0.30 19.44
C LEU A 372 9.25 1.27 19.65
N TRP A 373 9.99 1.16 20.76
CA TRP A 373 11.12 2.04 21.01
C TRP A 373 12.31 1.75 20.10
N THR A 374 12.56 0.48 19.76
CA THR A 374 13.56 0.11 18.75
C THR A 374 13.16 0.64 17.37
N SER A 375 11.89 0.53 17.00
CA SER A 375 11.36 1.11 15.77
C SER A 375 11.50 2.64 15.75
N ALA A 376 11.15 3.33 16.85
CA ALA A 376 11.27 4.78 16.97
C ALA A 376 12.72 5.28 16.84
N GLY A 377 13.65 4.66 17.57
CA GLY A 377 15.08 5.01 17.53
C GLY A 377 15.69 4.73 16.15
N GLY A 378 15.40 3.56 15.58
CA GLY A 378 15.84 3.20 14.22
C GLY A 378 15.25 4.12 13.14
N MET A 379 13.99 4.51 13.26
CA MET A 379 13.34 5.49 12.37
C MET A 379 14.04 6.85 12.45
N ALA A 380 14.33 7.34 13.67
CA ALA A 380 15.06 8.60 13.85
C ALA A 380 16.45 8.54 13.18
N ALA A 381 17.21 7.45 13.38
CA ALA A 381 18.48 7.23 12.72
C ALA A 381 18.35 7.16 11.18
N ALA A 382 17.35 6.46 10.66
CA ALA A 382 17.08 6.39 9.23
C ALA A 382 16.71 7.76 8.63
N VAL A 383 15.98 8.60 9.38
CA VAL A 383 15.67 9.99 8.97
C VAL A 383 16.93 10.85 8.96
N LEU A 384 17.81 10.71 9.92
CA LEU A 384 19.12 11.41 9.90
C LEU A 384 19.95 11.00 8.68
N LEU A 385 20.07 9.70 8.40
CA LEU A 385 20.70 9.20 7.18
C LEU A 385 20.03 9.77 5.92
N TRP A 386 18.72 9.79 5.87
CA TRP A 386 17.93 10.38 4.79
C TRP A 386 18.28 11.85 4.55
N LEU A 387 18.37 12.65 5.60
CA LEU A 387 18.74 14.08 5.52
C LEU A 387 20.18 14.30 5.05
N VAL A 388 21.06 13.35 5.25
CA VAL A 388 22.45 13.42 4.74
C VAL A 388 22.53 13.09 3.25
N VAL A 389 21.87 12.01 2.83
CA VAL A 389 22.08 11.45 1.48
C VAL A 389 21.07 11.94 0.43
N SER A 390 19.91 12.48 0.83
CA SER A 390 18.92 12.93 -0.13
C SER A 390 19.26 14.33 -0.68
N PRO A 391 19.10 14.56 -2.00
CA PRO A 391 19.47 15.83 -2.62
C PRO A 391 18.65 17.00 -2.07
N SER A 392 19.31 18.12 -1.75
CA SER A 392 18.68 19.38 -1.39
C SER A 392 18.17 20.13 -2.63
N HIS A 393 17.05 20.84 -2.50
CA HIS A 393 16.43 21.60 -3.59
C HIS A 393 17.37 22.67 -4.20
N GLU A 394 18.34 23.17 -3.43
CA GLU A 394 19.25 24.25 -3.81
C GLU A 394 20.32 23.85 -4.86
N ARG A 395 20.64 22.57 -5.02
CA ARG A 395 21.67 22.14 -5.98
C ARG A 395 21.17 21.99 -7.42
N GLN A 396 19.87 22.12 -7.68
CA GLN A 396 19.29 21.97 -9.01
C GLN A 396 18.97 23.32 -9.72
N GLY A 397 19.00 24.43 -8.98
CA GLY A 397 18.78 25.78 -9.53
C GLY A 397 20.04 26.45 -10.11
N GLY A 398 21.22 25.87 -9.93
CA GLY A 398 22.50 26.50 -10.25
C GLY A 398 23.04 26.31 -11.69
N HIS A 399 22.33 25.60 -12.56
CA HIS A 399 22.84 25.32 -13.92
C HIS A 399 22.06 25.93 -15.07
N ASN A 400 21.07 26.79 -14.81
CA ASN A 400 20.33 27.50 -15.88
C ASN A 400 20.66 28.99 -16.01
N ASN A 401 21.78 29.46 -15.45
CA ASN A 401 22.29 30.81 -15.75
C ASN A 401 23.70 30.68 -16.36
N LEU A 402 23.75 30.40 -17.64
CA LEU A 402 24.87 30.78 -18.51
C LEU A 402 24.27 31.49 -19.72
N PRO A 403 24.91 32.63 -20.12
CA PRO A 403 24.38 33.59 -21.06
C PRO A 403 24.28 33.08 -22.49
#